data_123a832f8157a3076616afa21f1a7742
#
_entry.id   123a832f8157a3076616afa21f1a7742
#
_cell.length_a   1.000
_cell.length_b   1.000
_cell.length_c   1.000
_cell.angle_alpha   90.00
_cell.angle_beta   90.00
_cell.angle_gamma   90.00
#
_symmetry.space_group_name_H-M   'P 1'
#
loop_
_entity.id
_entity.type
_entity.pdbx_description
1 polymer ?
#
loop_
_entity_poly.entity_id
_entity_poly.type
_entity_poly.pdbx_seq_one_letter_code
_entity_poly.pdbx_strand_id
1 'polypeptide(L)'
;MIRNIFLFSFLILSGFSFAQIDSLTMDLNFKTRAEGNNGYSTLIPEGKKMKSNVLSRARIGMNFYFDKLELRAAAQDARIWGETSSGSQSESVSFYEAWAKYNFTENFYLKAGRQGISLDNGRLIWESDWGMSGKTFDALRLGYDLNDGASLDAIITYNSQTSKRDDSLEHETYTITEGGERTKSMQLIHYQSSEKNNFKYSAILMNNIVQKDDGSHNAMSTAGLGLKHKFSPVFDFAAYGYYQFGKNTADQDKNAYDLELNLNYSPASNWKMTLSGELASGTKYDENPKKNKSFSPVYTTSHTFNGYMDYFFSGNHYNSAGLIDLNLKNRFDLNKFGNLYLAVHYFSAHQKFSPDEEKYLGTELDLVYGKSFGKYFLLNFGYSQMFASDGLKVLKGVAKPKELQNFVWIGLSFNPQFRLL
;
A
#
# COMPACT_ATOMS: atom_id res chain seq x y z
N MET A 1 -48.42 19.25 -11.46
CA MET A 1 -47.65 18.42 -10.53
C MET A 1 -46.20 18.88 -10.36
N ILE A 2 -45.58 19.49 -11.34
CA ILE A 2 -44.16 19.92 -11.32
C ILE A 2 -43.91 21.20 -10.45
N ARG A 3 -44.94 22.06 -10.25
CA ARG A 3 -44.82 23.33 -9.50
C ARG A 3 -44.69 23.15 -7.98
N ASN A 4 -45.11 22.02 -7.43
CA ASN A 4 -45.02 21.77 -5.99
C ASN A 4 -43.71 21.07 -5.55
N ILE A 5 -42.97 20.50 -6.48
CA ILE A 5 -41.65 19.88 -6.20
C ILE A 5 -40.58 20.96 -5.98
N PHE A 6 -40.68 22.08 -6.73
CA PHE A 6 -39.73 23.20 -6.58
C PHE A 6 -39.91 23.98 -5.26
N LEU A 7 -41.15 24.04 -4.72
CA LEU A 7 -41.41 24.71 -3.43
C LEU A 7 -40.91 23.86 -2.23
N PHE A 8 -40.92 22.53 -2.36
CA PHE A 8 -40.41 21.65 -1.29
C PHE A 8 -38.85 21.64 -1.23
N SER A 9 -38.19 21.79 -2.38
CA SER A 9 -36.73 21.93 -2.45
C SER A 9 -36.21 23.24 -1.86
N PHE A 10 -37.01 24.31 -1.94
CA PHE A 10 -36.64 25.64 -1.39
C PHE A 10 -36.88 25.76 0.12
N LEU A 11 -37.80 24.99 0.68
CA LEU A 11 -38.09 24.95 2.12
C LEU A 11 -37.08 24.15 2.93
N ILE A 12 -36.37 23.19 2.31
CA ILE A 12 -35.30 22.43 2.96
C ILE A 12 -34.00 23.25 3.06
N LEU A 13 -33.82 24.25 2.18
CA LEU A 13 -32.67 25.16 2.20
C LEU A 13 -32.74 26.27 3.23
N SER A 14 -33.93 26.59 3.78
CA SER A 14 -34.12 27.69 4.73
C SER A 14 -33.86 27.34 6.20
N GLY A 15 -33.51 26.11 6.53
CA GLY A 15 -33.20 25.63 7.89
C GLY A 15 -31.72 25.39 8.18
N PHE A 16 -30.83 25.52 7.20
CA PHE A 16 -29.40 25.45 7.45
C PHE A 16 -28.90 26.82 7.89
N SER A 17 -28.69 27.03 9.19
CA SER A 17 -27.70 27.97 9.66
C SER A 17 -26.44 27.69 8.86
N PHE A 18 -26.01 28.61 8.01
CA PHE A 18 -24.74 28.46 7.28
C PHE A 18 -23.64 28.42 8.34
N ALA A 19 -23.16 27.20 8.65
CA ALA A 19 -21.96 27.06 9.44
C ALA A 19 -20.86 27.81 8.67
N GLN A 20 -20.30 28.82 9.28
CA GLN A 20 -19.22 29.59 8.69
C GLN A 20 -18.04 28.64 8.48
N ILE A 21 -17.51 28.63 7.28
CA ILE A 21 -16.27 27.86 6.97
C ILE A 21 -15.12 28.63 7.61
N ASP A 22 -14.40 28.00 8.55
CA ASP A 22 -13.24 28.59 9.22
C ASP A 22 -12.02 28.63 8.32
N SER A 23 -11.86 27.61 7.50
CA SER A 23 -10.76 27.52 6.52
C SER A 23 -11.12 26.59 5.37
N LEU A 24 -10.65 26.94 4.18
CA LEU A 24 -10.76 26.12 2.96
C LEU A 24 -9.39 26.01 2.32
N THR A 25 -8.92 24.78 2.11
CA THR A 25 -7.68 24.51 1.37
C THR A 25 -7.95 23.64 0.15
N MET A 26 -7.15 23.82 -0.89
CA MET A 26 -7.20 23.04 -2.11
C MET A 26 -5.79 22.50 -2.44
N ASP A 27 -5.73 21.25 -2.83
CA ASP A 27 -4.51 20.62 -3.37
C ASP A 27 -4.76 20.10 -4.78
N LEU A 28 -3.76 20.26 -5.64
CA LEU A 28 -3.73 19.66 -6.96
C LEU A 28 -2.56 18.68 -7.01
N ASN A 29 -2.77 17.53 -7.61
CA ASN A 29 -1.71 16.57 -7.87
C ASN A 29 -1.81 16.09 -9.32
N PHE A 30 -0.88 16.53 -10.15
CA PHE A 30 -0.70 15.99 -11.49
C PHE A 30 0.57 15.15 -11.50
N LYS A 31 0.45 13.90 -11.97
CA LYS A 31 1.55 12.94 -12.06
C LYS A 31 1.50 12.25 -13.41
N THR A 32 2.65 12.16 -14.09
CA THR A 32 2.79 11.32 -15.27
C THR A 32 4.06 10.50 -15.17
N ARG A 33 4.05 9.27 -15.71
CA ARG A 33 5.17 8.36 -15.68
C ARG A 33 5.23 7.53 -16.96
N ALA A 34 6.34 7.63 -17.67
CA ALA A 34 6.67 6.73 -18.76
C ALA A 34 7.44 5.53 -18.20
N GLU A 35 7.06 4.33 -18.59
CA GLU A 35 7.60 3.07 -18.11
C GLU A 35 8.06 2.19 -19.25
N GLY A 36 9.23 1.56 -19.08
CA GLY A 36 9.72 0.46 -19.89
C GLY A 36 9.76 -0.82 -19.05
N ASN A 37 8.85 -1.74 -19.33
CA ASN A 37 8.70 -3.00 -18.61
C ASN A 37 9.31 -4.16 -19.42
N ASN A 38 10.43 -4.69 -18.94
CA ASN A 38 11.12 -5.85 -19.48
C ASN A 38 11.32 -6.88 -18.37
N GLY A 39 10.21 -7.27 -17.69
CA GLY A 39 10.22 -8.23 -16.58
C GLY A 39 9.73 -7.68 -15.25
N TYR A 40 9.03 -6.57 -15.20
CA TYR A 40 8.40 -6.05 -13.98
C TYR A 40 7.26 -6.98 -13.53
N SER A 41 7.24 -7.31 -12.25
CA SER A 41 6.33 -8.20 -11.52
C SER A 41 6.28 -9.66 -11.99
N THR A 42 6.82 -9.99 -13.15
CA THR A 42 6.95 -11.36 -13.66
C THR A 42 8.11 -11.45 -14.64
N LEU A 43 8.74 -12.64 -14.74
CA LEU A 43 9.81 -12.86 -15.69
C LEU A 43 9.27 -12.75 -17.13
N ILE A 44 9.97 -11.99 -17.98
CA ILE A 44 9.63 -11.90 -19.40
C ILE A 44 10.29 -13.05 -20.16
N PRO A 45 9.52 -13.89 -20.88
CA PRO A 45 10.09 -14.99 -21.67
C PRO A 45 10.98 -14.50 -22.80
N GLU A 46 11.94 -15.36 -23.22
CA GLU A 46 12.73 -15.14 -24.43
C GLU A 46 11.83 -14.89 -25.65
N GLY A 47 12.27 -14.04 -26.55
CA GLY A 47 11.50 -13.65 -27.76
C GLY A 47 10.38 -12.63 -27.53
N LYS A 48 9.96 -12.35 -26.30
CA LYS A 48 8.98 -11.29 -26.02
C LYS A 48 9.63 -9.91 -26.03
N LYS A 49 8.93 -8.90 -26.51
CA LYS A 49 9.41 -7.51 -26.54
C LYS A 49 9.13 -6.82 -25.19
N MET A 50 9.96 -5.85 -24.85
CA MET A 50 9.69 -4.91 -23.75
C MET A 50 8.36 -4.20 -24.02
N LYS A 51 7.55 -4.04 -22.97
CA LYS A 51 6.33 -3.22 -23.02
C LYS A 51 6.66 -1.81 -22.54
N SER A 52 6.05 -0.81 -23.16
CA SER A 52 6.17 0.58 -22.72
C SER A 52 4.79 1.20 -22.60
N ASN A 53 4.59 1.96 -21.51
CA ASN A 53 3.36 2.68 -21.24
C ASN A 53 3.70 4.09 -20.76
N VAL A 54 2.77 5.01 -20.99
CA VAL A 54 2.75 6.31 -20.29
C VAL A 54 1.47 6.37 -19.47
N LEU A 55 1.62 6.59 -18.18
CA LEU A 55 0.50 6.67 -17.25
C LEU A 55 0.40 8.11 -16.74
N SER A 56 -0.81 8.56 -16.46
CA SER A 56 -1.02 9.87 -15.86
C SER A 56 -2.16 9.84 -14.84
N ARG A 57 -2.10 10.79 -13.91
CA ARG A 57 -3.14 11.10 -12.96
C ARG A 57 -3.28 12.60 -12.82
N ALA A 58 -4.52 13.07 -12.80
CA ALA A 58 -4.89 14.39 -12.32
C ALA A 58 -5.80 14.23 -11.10
N ARG A 59 -5.44 14.82 -9.96
CA ARG A 59 -6.23 14.78 -8.72
C ARG A 59 -6.44 16.20 -8.22
N ILE A 60 -7.67 16.52 -7.81
CA ILE A 60 -8.02 17.75 -7.12
C ILE A 60 -8.65 17.39 -5.77
N GLY A 61 -8.12 17.94 -4.69
CA GLY A 61 -8.60 17.76 -3.33
C GLY A 61 -9.02 19.09 -2.72
N MET A 62 -10.08 19.06 -1.92
CA MET A 62 -10.57 20.19 -1.13
C MET A 62 -10.76 19.75 0.31
N ASN A 63 -10.31 20.56 1.26
CA ASN A 63 -10.53 20.35 2.69
C ASN A 63 -11.31 21.55 3.23
N PHE A 64 -12.41 21.26 3.91
CA PHE A 64 -13.27 22.23 4.57
C PHE A 64 -13.14 22.04 6.08
N TYR A 65 -12.87 23.12 6.79
CA TYR A 65 -12.71 23.10 8.24
C TYR A 65 -13.80 23.97 8.85
N PHE A 66 -14.49 23.40 9.86
CA PHE A 66 -15.50 24.05 10.67
C PHE A 66 -15.17 23.70 12.11
N ASP A 67 -15.30 24.54 13.09
CA ASP A 67 -15.05 24.28 14.51
C ASP A 67 -14.56 22.84 14.84
N LYS A 68 -15.49 21.87 14.92
CA LYS A 68 -15.21 20.45 15.24
C LYS A 68 -15.31 19.50 14.06
N LEU A 69 -15.72 19.98 12.88
CA LEU A 69 -15.96 19.17 11.70
C LEU A 69 -14.91 19.47 10.62
N GLU A 70 -14.29 18.41 10.10
CA GLU A 70 -13.40 18.45 8.94
C GLU A 70 -14.03 17.60 7.83
N LEU A 71 -14.08 18.12 6.62
CA LEU A 71 -14.53 17.39 5.43
C LEU A 71 -13.42 17.39 4.39
N ARG A 72 -13.23 16.28 3.72
CA ARG A 72 -12.37 16.19 2.54
C ARG A 72 -13.12 15.54 1.39
N ALA A 73 -12.93 16.09 0.19
CA ALA A 73 -13.29 15.47 -1.07
C ALA A 73 -12.11 15.58 -2.03
N ALA A 74 -11.64 14.47 -2.58
CA ALA A 74 -10.57 14.45 -3.57
C ALA A 74 -11.00 13.58 -4.75
N ALA A 75 -11.24 14.21 -5.90
CA ALA A 75 -11.56 13.53 -7.15
C ALA A 75 -10.31 13.36 -8.00
N GLN A 76 -10.23 12.28 -8.75
CA GLN A 76 -9.11 11.98 -9.63
C GLN A 76 -9.55 11.34 -10.94
N ASP A 77 -8.73 11.58 -11.96
CA ASP A 77 -8.68 10.82 -13.21
C ASP A 77 -7.30 10.16 -13.33
N ALA A 78 -7.28 8.84 -13.56
CA ALA A 78 -6.06 8.04 -13.74
C ALA A 78 -6.19 7.18 -14.99
N ARG A 79 -5.22 7.29 -15.91
CA ARG A 79 -5.30 6.65 -17.23
C ARG A 79 -3.95 6.22 -17.79
N ILE A 80 -4.00 5.34 -18.78
CA ILE A 80 -2.89 5.01 -19.68
C ILE A 80 -3.09 5.81 -20.97
N TRP A 81 -2.05 6.47 -21.45
CA TRP A 81 -2.12 7.22 -22.71
C TRP A 81 -2.38 6.28 -23.87
N GLY A 82 -3.34 6.65 -24.72
CA GLY A 82 -3.75 5.84 -25.87
C GLY A 82 -4.64 4.65 -25.53
N GLU A 83 -5.10 4.50 -24.28
CA GLU A 83 -6.08 3.48 -23.88
C GLU A 83 -7.41 3.64 -24.62
N THR A 84 -7.79 4.88 -24.92
CA THR A 84 -8.97 5.21 -25.71
C THR A 84 -8.57 6.05 -26.95
N SER A 85 -9.34 5.93 -28.04
CA SER A 85 -9.13 6.74 -29.24
C SER A 85 -9.39 8.22 -28.97
N SER A 86 -8.76 9.11 -29.77
CA SER A 86 -9.02 10.56 -29.73
C SER A 86 -10.51 10.83 -29.92
N GLY A 87 -11.11 11.59 -29.02
CA GLY A 87 -12.54 11.90 -29.04
C GLY A 87 -13.43 10.89 -28.31
N SER A 88 -12.91 9.75 -27.87
CA SER A 88 -13.60 8.86 -26.91
C SER A 88 -13.44 9.38 -25.49
N GLN A 89 -14.52 9.39 -24.72
CA GLN A 89 -14.48 9.67 -23.30
C GLN A 89 -14.40 8.35 -22.54
N SER A 90 -13.40 8.19 -21.69
CA SER A 90 -13.42 7.14 -20.67
C SER A 90 -14.05 7.73 -19.40
N GLU A 91 -15.04 7.06 -18.85
CA GLU A 91 -15.60 7.42 -17.54
C GLU A 91 -14.60 7.00 -16.44
N SER A 92 -13.60 7.85 -16.18
CA SER A 92 -12.49 7.50 -15.29
C SER A 92 -12.41 8.35 -14.03
N VAL A 93 -13.23 9.39 -13.89
CA VAL A 93 -13.22 10.24 -12.69
C VAL A 93 -13.82 9.47 -11.51
N SER A 94 -13.04 9.34 -10.45
CA SER A 94 -13.42 8.66 -9.21
C SER A 94 -13.03 9.49 -7.99
N PHE A 95 -13.71 9.27 -6.86
CA PHE A 95 -13.23 9.80 -5.60
C PHE A 95 -12.08 8.96 -5.06
N TYR A 96 -10.94 9.60 -4.89
CA TYR A 96 -9.79 9.04 -4.17
C TYR A 96 -10.02 9.09 -2.66
N GLU A 97 -10.51 10.25 -2.15
CA GLU A 97 -10.95 10.43 -0.77
C GLU A 97 -12.29 11.16 -0.73
N ALA A 98 -13.16 10.75 0.17
CA ALA A 98 -14.43 11.42 0.48
C ALA A 98 -14.81 11.04 1.91
N TRP A 99 -14.48 11.89 2.88
CA TRP A 99 -14.69 11.60 4.30
C TRP A 99 -15.07 12.83 5.13
N ALA A 100 -15.70 12.54 6.26
CA ALA A 100 -15.97 13.49 7.32
C ALA A 100 -15.27 13.05 8.61
N LYS A 101 -14.65 13.98 9.33
CA LYS A 101 -14.09 13.77 10.66
C LYS A 101 -14.73 14.75 11.64
N TYR A 102 -15.23 14.22 12.76
CA TYR A 102 -15.81 15.01 13.83
C TYR A 102 -14.99 14.84 15.11
N ASN A 103 -14.49 15.95 15.66
CA ASN A 103 -13.72 15.99 16.88
C ASN A 103 -14.66 16.19 18.06
N PHE A 104 -14.97 15.14 18.85
CA PHE A 104 -15.81 15.24 20.05
C PHE A 104 -15.12 16.04 21.14
N THR A 105 -13.81 15.80 21.28
CA THR A 105 -12.90 16.54 22.14
C THR A 105 -11.61 16.84 21.38
N GLU A 106 -10.65 17.51 21.98
CA GLU A 106 -9.32 17.73 21.38
C GLU A 106 -8.59 16.40 21.09
N ASN A 107 -8.93 15.34 21.83
CA ASN A 107 -8.22 14.07 21.81
C ASN A 107 -9.02 12.91 21.16
N PHE A 108 -10.34 13.06 21.02
CA PHE A 108 -11.21 11.97 20.55
C PHE A 108 -12.00 12.38 19.31
N TYR A 109 -11.88 11.59 18.25
CA TYR A 109 -12.55 11.82 17.00
C TYR A 109 -13.17 10.57 16.38
N LEU A 110 -14.14 10.80 15.50
CA LEU A 110 -14.70 9.84 14.56
C LEU A 110 -14.43 10.33 13.15
N LYS A 111 -13.87 9.45 12.30
CA LYS A 111 -13.68 9.70 10.86
C LYS A 111 -14.40 8.62 10.06
N ALA A 112 -15.25 9.01 9.13
CA ALA A 112 -16.07 8.12 8.31
C ALA A 112 -15.96 8.45 6.83
N GLY A 113 -15.89 7.44 5.97
CA GLY A 113 -15.83 7.57 4.52
C GLY A 113 -14.55 7.01 3.92
N ARG A 114 -14.34 7.31 2.63
CA ARG A 114 -13.17 6.87 1.87
C ARG A 114 -11.93 7.66 2.27
N GLN A 115 -10.94 6.99 2.84
CA GLN A 115 -9.78 7.62 3.47
C GLN A 115 -8.50 6.81 3.31
N GLY A 116 -7.35 7.50 3.31
CA GLY A 116 -6.04 6.87 3.45
C GLY A 116 -5.86 6.30 4.86
N ILE A 117 -5.27 5.11 4.97
CA ILE A 117 -4.88 4.48 6.23
C ILE A 117 -3.46 3.94 6.07
N SER A 118 -2.55 4.45 6.90
CA SER A 118 -1.15 4.03 6.93
C SER A 118 -0.72 3.86 8.38
N LEU A 119 -0.31 2.65 8.76
CA LEU A 119 0.09 2.30 10.13
C LEU A 119 1.46 1.64 10.15
N ASP A 120 2.23 1.91 11.19
CA ASP A 120 3.57 1.37 11.45
C ASP A 120 4.58 1.63 10.31
N ASN A 121 5.08 0.56 9.70
CA ASN A 121 5.95 0.62 8.52
C ASN A 121 5.19 0.37 7.20
N GLY A 122 3.88 0.14 7.26
CA GLY A 122 3.05 -0.14 6.09
C GLY A 122 3.00 -1.62 5.66
N ARG A 123 3.61 -2.54 6.44
CA ARG A 123 3.62 -3.96 6.06
C ARG A 123 2.24 -4.61 6.07
N LEU A 124 1.36 -4.21 6.99
CA LEU A 124 -0.02 -4.75 7.03
C LEU A 124 -1.01 -3.89 6.27
N ILE A 125 -0.96 -2.57 6.45
CA ILE A 125 -1.91 -1.64 5.85
C ILE A 125 -1.22 -0.32 5.51
N TRP A 126 -1.39 0.12 4.27
CA TRP A 126 -0.78 1.34 3.75
C TRP A 126 -1.60 1.93 2.61
N GLU A 127 -1.79 3.25 2.63
CA GLU A 127 -2.21 3.98 1.43
C GLU A 127 -1.06 3.98 0.43
N SER A 128 -1.30 3.49 -0.78
CA SER A 128 -0.27 3.46 -1.82
C SER A 128 -0.50 4.57 -2.83
N ASP A 129 0.58 5.24 -3.21
CA ASP A 129 0.58 6.28 -4.26
C ASP A 129 1.51 5.93 -5.44
N TRP A 130 2.07 4.73 -5.47
CA TRP A 130 2.86 4.24 -6.60
C TRP A 130 2.00 4.02 -7.84
N GLY A 131 0.92 3.27 -7.72
CA GLY A 131 -0.12 3.15 -8.76
C GLY A 131 -0.81 4.50 -8.98
N MET A 132 -1.23 4.78 -10.24
CA MET A 132 -1.87 6.06 -10.55
C MET A 132 -3.20 6.25 -9.82
N SER A 133 -3.98 5.20 -9.62
CA SER A 133 -5.23 5.27 -8.85
C SER A 133 -5.02 5.46 -7.35
N GLY A 134 -3.86 5.05 -6.83
CA GLY A 134 -3.62 5.03 -5.38
C GLY A 134 -4.44 3.95 -4.65
N LYS A 135 -4.33 3.90 -3.32
CA LYS A 135 -5.06 2.96 -2.46
C LYS A 135 -5.66 3.69 -1.27
N THR A 136 -6.96 3.56 -1.08
CA THR A 136 -7.74 4.13 0.03
C THR A 136 -8.78 3.12 0.49
N PHE A 137 -9.39 3.37 1.66
CA PHE A 137 -10.31 2.44 2.32
C PHE A 137 -11.62 3.12 2.66
N ASP A 138 -12.74 2.47 2.38
CA ASP A 138 -14.05 2.88 2.89
C ASP A 138 -14.17 2.38 4.33
N ALA A 139 -14.01 3.29 5.31
CA ALA A 139 -13.82 2.94 6.70
C ALA A 139 -14.51 3.88 7.67
N LEU A 140 -14.84 3.33 8.85
CA LEU A 140 -15.10 4.07 10.08
C LEU A 140 -13.86 3.94 10.97
N ARG A 141 -13.33 5.07 11.44
CA ARG A 141 -12.16 5.15 12.32
C ARG A 141 -12.51 5.97 13.55
N LEU A 142 -12.35 5.39 14.72
CA LEU A 142 -12.32 6.05 16.02
C LEU A 142 -10.86 6.24 16.41
N GLY A 143 -10.46 7.46 16.69
CA GLY A 143 -9.10 7.79 17.11
C GLY A 143 -9.09 8.50 18.45
N TYR A 144 -8.14 8.14 19.27
CA TYR A 144 -7.89 8.76 20.56
C TYR A 144 -6.40 9.10 20.70
N ASP A 145 -6.10 10.41 20.75
CA ASP A 145 -4.75 10.92 20.96
C ASP A 145 -4.54 11.17 22.45
N LEU A 146 -3.58 10.46 23.06
CA LEU A 146 -3.24 10.63 24.47
C LEU A 146 -2.37 11.88 24.64
N ASN A 147 -2.48 12.53 25.80
CA ASN A 147 -1.79 13.79 26.09
C ASN A 147 -0.26 13.71 26.04
N ASP A 148 0.30 12.51 26.11
CA ASP A 148 1.74 12.25 26.03
C ASP A 148 2.24 12.02 24.58
N GLY A 149 1.34 12.10 23.58
CA GLY A 149 1.65 11.86 22.17
C GLY A 149 1.53 10.39 21.73
N ALA A 150 1.00 9.50 22.60
CA ALA A 150 0.57 8.17 22.19
C ALA A 150 -0.80 8.25 21.49
N SER A 151 -1.15 7.23 20.69
CA SER A 151 -2.45 7.17 20.00
C SER A 151 -3.05 5.78 20.00
N LEU A 152 -4.37 5.72 19.98
CA LEU A 152 -5.15 4.50 19.84
C LEU A 152 -6.17 4.68 18.73
N ASP A 153 -6.18 3.77 17.77
CA ASP A 153 -7.12 3.71 16.69
C ASP A 153 -7.95 2.43 16.73
N ALA A 154 -9.25 2.54 16.47
CA ALA A 154 -10.13 1.43 16.16
C ALA A 154 -10.75 1.68 14.79
N ILE A 155 -10.55 0.75 13.85
CA ILE A 155 -10.94 0.91 12.44
C ILE A 155 -11.78 -0.30 12.02
N ILE A 156 -12.86 -0.03 11.29
CA ILE A 156 -13.67 -1.05 10.64
C ILE A 156 -13.91 -0.70 9.19
N THR A 157 -13.76 -1.69 8.30
CA THR A 157 -14.18 -1.62 6.90
C THR A 157 -15.26 -2.65 6.63
N TYR A 158 -16.09 -2.40 5.62
CA TYR A 158 -17.10 -3.37 5.19
C TYR A 158 -17.30 -3.30 3.68
N ASN A 159 -17.18 -4.43 3.01
CA ASN A 159 -17.38 -4.58 1.57
C ASN A 159 -18.75 -5.21 1.33
N SER A 160 -19.74 -4.39 0.98
CA SER A 160 -21.11 -4.83 0.79
C SER A 160 -21.31 -5.59 -0.52
N GLN A 161 -20.58 -5.19 -1.59
CA GLN A 161 -20.71 -5.75 -2.92
C GLN A 161 -19.42 -5.60 -3.71
N THR A 162 -19.08 -6.56 -4.58
CA THR A 162 -18.02 -6.38 -5.58
C THR A 162 -18.53 -5.52 -6.74
N SER A 163 -17.64 -4.79 -7.38
CA SER A 163 -17.93 -4.02 -8.60
C SER A 163 -18.34 -4.90 -9.79
N LYS A 164 -18.08 -6.21 -9.71
CA LYS A 164 -18.49 -7.22 -10.70
C LYS A 164 -19.10 -8.39 -9.93
N ARG A 165 -20.36 -8.66 -10.19
CA ARG A 165 -21.04 -9.88 -9.78
C ARG A 165 -20.44 -11.03 -10.60
N ASP A 166 -19.94 -12.04 -9.91
CA ASP A 166 -19.52 -13.29 -10.55
C ASP A 166 -20.71 -14.24 -10.60
N ASP A 167 -21.43 -14.22 -11.72
CA ASP A 167 -22.61 -15.05 -11.93
C ASP A 167 -22.24 -16.53 -12.15
N SER A 168 -20.95 -16.90 -12.18
CA SER A 168 -20.48 -18.29 -12.30
C SER A 168 -20.43 -19.03 -10.97
N LEU A 169 -20.57 -18.32 -9.83
CA LEU A 169 -20.57 -18.92 -8.50
C LEU A 169 -22.00 -19.27 -8.09
N GLU A 170 -22.18 -20.42 -7.43
CA GLU A 170 -23.48 -20.87 -6.91
C GLU A 170 -24.09 -19.91 -5.88
N HIS A 171 -23.22 -19.10 -5.24
CA HIS A 171 -23.61 -18.11 -4.24
C HIS A 171 -23.08 -16.74 -4.61
N GLU A 172 -23.89 -15.70 -4.37
CA GLU A 172 -23.49 -14.31 -4.58
C GLU A 172 -22.31 -13.94 -3.66
N THR A 173 -21.17 -13.57 -4.25
CA THR A 173 -20.02 -13.05 -3.52
C THR A 173 -20.04 -11.53 -3.52
N TYR A 174 -20.11 -10.94 -2.32
CA TYR A 174 -20.12 -9.49 -2.10
C TYR A 174 -18.82 -9.06 -1.44
N THR A 175 -17.68 -9.39 -2.04
CA THR A 175 -16.37 -9.15 -1.47
C THR A 175 -15.39 -8.59 -2.49
N ILE A 176 -14.33 -7.98 -1.99
CA ILE A 176 -13.20 -7.51 -2.78
C ILE A 176 -12.02 -8.47 -2.52
N THR A 177 -11.29 -8.81 -3.58
CA THR A 177 -10.05 -9.58 -3.44
C THR A 177 -8.88 -8.64 -3.17
N GLU A 178 -8.25 -8.80 -2.01
CA GLU A 178 -7.08 -8.06 -1.57
C GLU A 178 -5.98 -9.05 -1.15
N GLY A 179 -4.77 -8.87 -1.66
CA GLY A 179 -3.64 -9.74 -1.32
C GLY A 179 -3.90 -11.24 -1.53
N GLY A 180 -4.77 -11.60 -2.47
CA GLY A 180 -5.17 -12.98 -2.75
C GLY A 180 -6.31 -13.51 -1.87
N GLU A 181 -6.84 -12.73 -0.93
CA GLU A 181 -7.96 -13.11 -0.06
C GLU A 181 -9.23 -12.33 -0.41
N ARG A 182 -10.39 -13.00 -0.42
CA ARG A 182 -11.69 -12.34 -0.58
C ARG A 182 -12.13 -11.74 0.75
N THR A 183 -11.97 -10.44 0.89
CA THR A 183 -12.23 -9.72 2.14
C THR A 183 -13.65 -9.19 2.21
N LYS A 184 -14.39 -9.54 3.26
CA LYS A 184 -15.73 -9.04 3.56
C LYS A 184 -15.69 -7.83 4.48
N SER A 185 -14.86 -7.89 5.50
CA SER A 185 -14.64 -6.77 6.43
C SER A 185 -13.30 -6.90 7.11
N MET A 186 -12.78 -5.79 7.59
CA MET A 186 -11.60 -5.72 8.46
C MET A 186 -12.00 -4.99 9.74
N GLN A 187 -11.58 -5.52 10.87
CA GLN A 187 -11.60 -4.85 12.17
C GLN A 187 -10.16 -4.73 12.65
N LEU A 188 -9.75 -3.56 13.06
CA LEU A 188 -8.37 -3.28 13.43
C LEU A 188 -8.34 -2.40 14.68
N ILE A 189 -7.46 -2.75 15.62
CA ILE A 189 -7.05 -1.92 16.74
C ILE A 189 -5.55 -1.70 16.64
N HIS A 190 -5.12 -0.44 16.71
CA HIS A 190 -3.73 -0.06 16.67
C HIS A 190 -3.41 0.90 17.80
N TYR A 191 -2.36 0.59 18.56
CA TYR A 191 -1.78 1.46 19.55
C TYR A 191 -0.38 1.87 19.12
N GLN A 192 -0.05 3.14 19.26
CA GLN A 192 1.29 3.66 19.09
C GLN A 192 1.68 4.45 20.34
N SER A 193 2.82 4.11 20.95
CA SER A 193 3.34 4.86 22.11
C SER A 193 3.86 6.24 21.68
N SER A 194 3.91 7.17 22.63
CA SER A 194 4.79 8.34 22.52
C SER A 194 6.26 7.91 22.38
N GLU A 195 7.09 8.78 21.81
CA GLU A 195 8.54 8.59 21.85
C GLU A 195 9.07 9.02 23.23
N LYS A 196 9.60 8.07 23.99
CA LYS A 196 10.18 8.32 25.32
C LYS A 196 11.58 7.71 25.37
N ASN A 197 12.58 8.51 25.76
CA ASN A 197 13.98 8.09 25.81
C ASN A 197 14.48 7.51 24.47
N ASN A 198 14.11 8.12 23.35
CA ASN A 198 14.43 7.65 22.00
C ASN A 198 13.81 6.27 21.66
N PHE A 199 12.85 5.79 22.44
CA PHE A 199 12.17 4.53 22.24
C PHE A 199 10.71 4.75 21.90
N LYS A 200 10.22 4.04 20.87
CA LYS A 200 8.83 4.03 20.43
C LYS A 200 8.41 2.61 20.12
N TYR A 201 7.20 2.24 20.49
CA TYR A 201 6.63 0.94 20.14
C TYR A 201 5.19 1.08 19.66
N SER A 202 4.74 0.07 18.94
CA SER A 202 3.36 -0.06 18.48
C SER A 202 2.86 -1.49 18.67
N ALA A 203 1.55 -1.64 18.74
CA ALA A 203 0.88 -2.93 18.74
C ALA A 203 -0.34 -2.85 17.82
N ILE A 204 -0.58 -3.91 17.05
CA ILE A 204 -1.71 -4.00 16.13
C ILE A 204 -2.40 -5.35 16.28
N LEU A 205 -3.73 -5.33 16.29
CA LEU A 205 -4.56 -6.51 16.15
C LEU A 205 -5.54 -6.25 15.01
N MET A 206 -5.45 -7.07 13.98
CA MET A 206 -6.29 -6.96 12.78
C MET A 206 -7.01 -8.29 12.56
N ASN A 207 -8.31 -8.24 12.37
CA ASN A 207 -9.14 -9.38 12.00
C ASN A 207 -9.75 -9.14 10.63
N ASN A 208 -9.52 -10.05 9.69
CA ASN A 208 -10.13 -10.04 8.37
C ASN A 208 -11.20 -11.12 8.29
N ILE A 209 -12.42 -10.72 8.05
CA ILE A 209 -13.47 -11.65 7.65
C ILE A 209 -13.32 -11.89 6.15
N VAL A 210 -13.07 -13.15 5.79
CA VAL A 210 -12.87 -13.59 4.41
C VAL A 210 -14.01 -14.51 3.99
N GLN A 211 -14.43 -14.41 2.73
CA GLN A 211 -15.56 -15.19 2.20
C GLN A 211 -15.07 -16.41 1.43
N LYS A 212 -15.65 -17.55 1.70
CA LYS A 212 -15.42 -18.81 0.98
C LYS A 212 -16.26 -18.91 -0.30
N ASP A 213 -15.98 -19.92 -1.13
CA ASP A 213 -16.72 -20.16 -2.38
C ASP A 213 -18.21 -20.46 -2.15
N ASP A 214 -18.54 -21.09 -1.01
CA ASP A 214 -19.92 -21.40 -0.61
C ASP A 214 -20.67 -20.20 0.00
N GLY A 215 -20.08 -19.00 0.00
CA GLY A 215 -20.64 -17.79 0.58
C GLY A 215 -20.47 -17.67 2.10
N SER A 216 -20.05 -18.73 2.79
CA SER A 216 -19.76 -18.67 4.23
C SER A 216 -18.47 -17.90 4.53
N HIS A 217 -18.20 -17.60 5.80
CA HIS A 217 -17.09 -16.73 6.19
C HIS A 217 -16.13 -17.45 7.12
N ASN A 218 -14.85 -17.10 6.97
CA ASN A 218 -13.79 -17.42 7.90
C ASN A 218 -13.21 -16.13 8.50
N ALA A 219 -12.47 -16.27 9.60
CA ALA A 219 -11.71 -15.19 10.21
C ALA A 219 -10.20 -15.49 10.07
N MET A 220 -9.48 -14.56 9.46
CA MET A 220 -8.02 -14.56 9.38
C MET A 220 -7.49 -13.36 10.16
N SER A 221 -6.86 -13.61 11.29
CA SER A 221 -6.40 -12.55 12.19
C SER A 221 -4.88 -12.38 12.12
N THR A 222 -4.41 -11.18 12.39
CA THR A 222 -2.98 -10.82 12.49
C THR A 222 -2.76 -10.01 13.75
N ALA A 223 -1.83 -10.46 14.61
CA ALA A 223 -1.29 -9.68 15.72
C ALA A 223 0.12 -9.23 15.41
N GLY A 224 0.50 -8.01 15.78
CA GLY A 224 1.82 -7.47 15.47
C GLY A 224 2.35 -6.50 16.50
N LEU A 225 3.66 -6.37 16.54
CA LEU A 225 4.41 -5.45 17.38
C LEU A 225 5.46 -4.73 16.52
N GLY A 226 5.63 -3.44 16.76
CA GLY A 226 6.68 -2.61 16.18
C GLY A 226 7.53 -1.97 17.28
N LEU A 227 8.84 -1.91 17.07
CA LEU A 227 9.80 -1.31 17.98
C LEU A 227 10.74 -0.39 17.20
N LYS A 228 11.00 0.81 17.72
CA LYS A 228 12.01 1.74 17.18
C LYS A 228 12.84 2.29 18.32
N HIS A 229 14.16 2.36 18.13
CA HIS A 229 15.04 2.97 19.12
C HIS A 229 16.22 3.67 18.45
N LYS A 230 16.52 4.87 18.93
CA LYS A 230 17.70 5.65 18.53
C LYS A 230 18.77 5.49 19.58
N PHE A 231 19.83 4.76 19.27
CA PHE A 231 20.99 4.61 20.17
C PHE A 231 21.85 5.86 20.19
N SER A 232 21.92 6.57 19.05
CA SER A 232 22.71 7.80 18.90
C SER A 232 22.12 8.64 17.74
N PRO A 233 22.61 9.88 17.54
CA PRO A 233 22.21 10.69 16.38
C PRO A 233 22.48 10.04 15.01
N VAL A 234 23.42 9.08 14.96
CA VAL A 234 23.85 8.43 13.71
C VAL A 234 23.42 6.98 13.59
N PHE A 235 22.87 6.37 14.64
CA PHE A 235 22.49 4.96 14.65
C PHE A 235 21.14 4.73 15.32
N ASP A 236 20.21 4.16 14.57
CA ASP A 236 18.89 3.73 15.03
C ASP A 236 18.50 2.37 14.46
N PHE A 237 17.54 1.71 15.08
CA PHE A 237 16.92 0.51 14.51
C PHE A 237 15.39 0.59 14.53
N ALA A 238 14.77 -0.19 13.63
CA ALA A 238 13.35 -0.51 13.67
C ALA A 238 13.16 -2.02 13.47
N ALA A 239 12.33 -2.63 14.30
CA ALA A 239 11.99 -4.04 14.20
C ALA A 239 10.47 -4.22 14.22
N TYR A 240 9.95 -5.15 13.42
CA TYR A 240 8.53 -5.49 13.37
C TYR A 240 8.36 -6.99 13.35
N GLY A 241 7.32 -7.47 14.03
CA GLY A 241 6.95 -8.86 14.05
C GLY A 241 5.45 -9.01 13.95
N TYR A 242 4.99 -9.92 13.08
CA TYR A 242 3.58 -10.19 12.84
C TYR A 242 3.32 -11.68 12.87
N TYR A 243 2.18 -12.08 13.42
CA TYR A 243 1.72 -13.46 13.45
C TYR A 243 0.28 -13.55 12.94
N GLN A 244 0.05 -14.41 11.93
CA GLN A 244 -1.26 -14.65 11.33
C GLN A 244 -1.82 -16.01 11.74
N PHE A 245 -3.09 -16.05 12.11
CA PHE A 245 -3.80 -17.24 12.56
C PHE A 245 -5.27 -17.22 12.13
N GLY A 246 -5.98 -18.32 12.36
CA GLY A 246 -7.36 -18.50 11.92
C GLY A 246 -7.45 -19.25 10.60
N LYS A 247 -8.35 -18.87 9.69
CA LYS A 247 -8.54 -19.54 8.40
C LYS A 247 -8.60 -18.54 7.25
N ASN A 248 -8.02 -18.89 6.10
CA ASN A 248 -8.07 -18.09 4.89
C ASN A 248 -9.33 -18.37 4.03
N THR A 249 -9.46 -17.71 2.87
CA THR A 249 -10.54 -17.92 1.90
C THR A 249 -10.66 -19.37 1.43
N ALA A 250 -9.56 -20.09 1.30
CA ALA A 250 -9.51 -21.50 0.88
C ALA A 250 -9.79 -22.50 2.02
N ASP A 251 -10.29 -22.04 3.17
CA ASP A 251 -10.57 -22.83 4.37
C ASP A 251 -9.35 -23.54 4.97
N GLN A 252 -8.15 -23.04 4.69
CA GLN A 252 -6.90 -23.57 5.23
C GLN A 252 -6.58 -22.92 6.60
N ASP A 253 -6.12 -23.74 7.54
CA ASP A 253 -5.64 -23.26 8.85
C ASP A 253 -4.38 -22.40 8.67
N LYS A 254 -4.49 -21.13 9.01
CA LYS A 254 -3.43 -20.14 8.91
C LYS A 254 -2.52 -20.21 10.13
N ASN A 255 -1.20 -20.33 9.90
CA ASN A 255 -0.17 -20.27 10.93
C ASN A 255 1.09 -19.71 10.30
N ALA A 256 1.19 -18.39 10.25
CA ALA A 256 2.21 -17.69 9.51
C ALA A 256 2.79 -16.52 10.29
N TYR A 257 4.01 -16.11 9.99
CA TYR A 257 4.67 -14.99 10.64
C TYR A 257 5.53 -14.20 9.66
N ASP A 258 5.80 -12.97 10.04
CA ASP A 258 6.73 -12.07 9.36
C ASP A 258 7.57 -11.33 10.38
N LEU A 259 8.87 -11.29 10.16
CA LEU A 259 9.85 -10.63 11.02
C LEU A 259 10.70 -9.70 10.16
N GLU A 260 10.79 -8.44 10.57
CA GLU A 260 11.60 -7.42 9.88
C GLU A 260 12.53 -6.72 10.87
N LEU A 261 13.79 -6.52 10.47
CA LEU A 261 14.77 -5.70 11.18
C LEU A 261 15.45 -4.74 10.22
N ASN A 262 15.47 -3.47 10.59
CA ASN A 262 16.17 -2.40 9.88
C ASN A 262 17.20 -1.75 10.81
N LEU A 263 18.46 -1.81 10.44
CA LEU A 263 19.56 -1.13 11.11
C LEU A 263 19.97 0.09 10.29
N ASN A 264 19.75 1.28 10.83
CA ASN A 264 20.01 2.53 10.15
C ASN A 264 21.29 3.17 10.67
N TYR A 265 22.17 3.55 9.75
CA TYR A 265 23.40 4.27 10.03
C TYR A 265 23.51 5.52 9.14
N SER A 266 23.71 6.67 9.78
CA SER A 266 23.82 7.97 9.11
C SER A 266 25.20 8.56 9.37
N PRO A 267 26.26 8.14 8.63
CA PRO A 267 27.63 8.59 8.86
C PRO A 267 27.84 10.08 8.55
N ALA A 268 26.96 10.65 7.75
CA ALA A 268 26.93 12.07 7.42
C ALA A 268 25.48 12.56 7.31
N SER A 269 25.26 13.86 7.44
CA SER A 269 23.93 14.48 7.36
C SER A 269 23.23 14.26 6.00
N ASN A 270 23.99 14.00 4.96
CA ASN A 270 23.54 13.79 3.59
C ASN A 270 23.60 12.32 3.12
N TRP A 271 23.93 11.39 4.01
CA TRP A 271 23.99 9.97 3.68
C TRP A 271 23.37 9.11 4.78
N LYS A 272 22.40 8.29 4.40
CA LYS A 272 21.79 7.27 5.25
C LYS A 272 21.94 5.90 4.59
N MET A 273 22.45 4.94 5.35
CA MET A 273 22.57 3.53 5.00
C MET A 273 21.60 2.73 5.87
N THR A 274 20.92 1.75 5.29
CA THR A 274 20.04 0.82 6.02
C THR A 274 20.40 -0.60 5.62
N LEU A 275 20.82 -1.41 6.59
CA LEU A 275 20.90 -2.86 6.46
C LEU A 275 19.60 -3.45 6.95
N SER A 276 18.89 -4.19 6.09
CA SER A 276 17.58 -4.77 6.42
C SER A 276 17.57 -6.28 6.21
N GLY A 277 16.80 -6.97 7.06
CA GLY A 277 16.42 -8.36 6.88
C GLY A 277 14.93 -8.52 7.11
N GLU A 278 14.26 -9.23 6.21
CA GLU A 278 12.88 -9.66 6.35
C GLU A 278 12.78 -11.17 6.19
N LEU A 279 11.97 -11.79 7.00
CA LEU A 279 11.63 -13.21 6.95
C LEU A 279 10.12 -13.37 7.02
N ALA A 280 9.49 -13.51 5.84
CA ALA A 280 8.10 -13.88 5.69
C ALA A 280 7.98 -15.40 5.57
N SER A 281 7.24 -16.03 6.48
CA SER A 281 7.05 -17.49 6.50
C SER A 281 6.30 -17.99 5.26
N GLY A 282 6.53 -19.23 4.87
CA GLY A 282 5.95 -19.86 3.69
C GLY A 282 5.46 -21.27 3.92
N THR A 283 4.68 -21.76 2.99
CA THR A 283 4.16 -23.13 2.92
C THR A 283 5.09 -23.98 2.06
N LYS A 284 5.49 -25.12 2.57
CA LYS A 284 6.32 -26.07 1.82
C LYS A 284 5.50 -26.78 0.74
N TYR A 285 6.13 -27.21 -0.37
CA TYR A 285 5.45 -27.86 -1.49
C TYR A 285 4.71 -29.16 -1.12
N ASP A 286 5.15 -29.89 -0.10
CA ASP A 286 4.57 -31.14 0.43
C ASP A 286 3.79 -30.94 1.74
N GLU A 287 3.40 -29.70 2.07
CA GLU A 287 2.62 -29.41 3.26
C GLU A 287 1.19 -29.97 3.15
N ASN A 288 0.59 -30.28 4.28
CA ASN A 288 -0.81 -30.67 4.34
C ASN A 288 -1.70 -29.60 3.65
N PRO A 289 -2.54 -29.95 2.65
CA PRO A 289 -3.32 -28.99 1.88
C PRO A 289 -4.34 -28.19 2.73
N LYS A 290 -4.66 -28.64 3.94
CA LYS A 290 -5.49 -27.90 4.89
C LYS A 290 -4.72 -26.86 5.71
N LYS A 291 -3.39 -26.76 5.56
CA LYS A 291 -2.55 -25.83 6.30
C LYS A 291 -1.95 -24.80 5.38
N ASN A 292 -1.91 -23.56 5.83
CA ASN A 292 -1.26 -22.45 5.16
C ASN A 292 -0.32 -21.73 6.12
N LYS A 293 0.99 -21.82 5.83
CA LYS A 293 2.06 -21.19 6.61
C LYS A 293 2.67 -19.98 5.92
N SER A 294 2.09 -19.55 4.81
CA SER A 294 2.55 -18.38 4.05
C SER A 294 2.00 -17.10 4.65
N PHE A 295 2.86 -16.18 5.05
CA PHE A 295 2.44 -14.85 5.47
C PHE A 295 1.87 -14.07 4.29
N SER A 296 0.71 -13.44 4.50
CA SER A 296 0.00 -12.71 3.45
C SER A 296 -0.43 -11.34 3.97
N PRO A 297 0.35 -10.28 3.73
CA PRO A 297 -0.01 -8.92 4.12
C PRO A 297 -1.09 -8.37 3.16
N VAL A 298 -2.37 -8.48 3.57
CA VAL A 298 -3.53 -8.27 2.68
C VAL A 298 -3.60 -6.85 2.12
N TYR A 299 -3.31 -5.83 2.93
CA TYR A 299 -3.53 -4.43 2.56
C TYR A 299 -2.25 -3.62 2.36
N THR A 300 -1.11 -4.27 2.23
CA THR A 300 0.18 -3.62 2.00
C THR A 300 0.28 -2.96 0.62
N THR A 301 1.32 -2.19 0.41
CA THR A 301 1.72 -1.69 -0.92
C THR A 301 2.67 -2.68 -1.61
N SER A 302 2.59 -2.75 -2.94
CA SER A 302 3.48 -3.61 -3.72
C SER A 302 4.90 -3.07 -3.82
N HIS A 303 5.09 -1.76 -3.90
CA HIS A 303 6.35 -1.12 -4.35
C HIS A 303 7.25 -0.59 -3.21
N THR A 304 6.94 -0.88 -1.95
CA THR A 304 7.71 -0.40 -0.80
C THR A 304 8.64 -1.47 -0.24
N PHE A 305 8.25 -2.73 -0.38
CA PHE A 305 8.94 -3.90 0.16
C PHE A 305 9.44 -4.81 -0.96
N ASN A 306 10.52 -5.52 -0.70
CA ASN A 306 11.04 -6.63 -1.49
C ASN A 306 11.44 -6.26 -2.93
N GLY A 307 12.08 -5.08 -3.09
CA GLY A 307 12.59 -4.58 -4.37
C GLY A 307 11.55 -3.92 -5.26
N TYR A 308 12.01 -3.15 -6.24
CA TYR A 308 11.16 -2.35 -7.12
C TYR A 308 10.74 -3.07 -8.41
N MET A 309 11.24 -4.29 -8.63
CA MET A 309 10.75 -5.18 -9.69
C MET A 309 9.41 -5.85 -9.33
N ASP A 310 8.92 -5.73 -8.09
CA ASP A 310 7.63 -6.25 -7.59
C ASP A 310 7.41 -7.76 -7.82
N TYR A 311 8.46 -8.58 -7.75
CA TYR A 311 8.32 -10.04 -7.87
C TYR A 311 7.62 -10.69 -6.67
N PHE A 312 7.68 -10.06 -5.50
CA PHE A 312 7.32 -10.68 -4.22
C PHE A 312 6.23 -9.92 -3.44
N PHE A 313 5.46 -9.06 -4.10
CA PHE A 313 4.35 -8.41 -3.43
C PHE A 313 3.18 -9.37 -3.16
N SER A 314 2.29 -9.01 -2.24
CA SER A 314 1.18 -9.87 -1.81
C SER A 314 0.25 -10.33 -2.94
N GLY A 315 0.14 -9.57 -4.05
CA GLY A 315 -0.70 -9.92 -5.19
C GLY A 315 -0.14 -11.03 -6.09
N ASN A 316 1.18 -11.29 -6.06
CA ASN A 316 1.81 -12.30 -6.90
C ASN A 316 2.70 -13.31 -6.16
N HIS A 317 2.78 -13.21 -4.82
CA HIS A 317 3.58 -14.11 -3.97
C HIS A 317 2.82 -14.59 -2.73
N TYR A 318 1.48 -14.52 -2.73
CA TYR A 318 0.64 -15.06 -1.66
C TYR A 318 0.56 -16.59 -1.72
N ASN A 319 0.27 -17.24 -0.60
CA ASN A 319 0.21 -18.71 -0.45
C ASN A 319 1.47 -19.43 -0.97
N SER A 320 2.61 -18.78 -0.86
CA SER A 320 3.88 -19.21 -1.45
C SER A 320 4.79 -19.89 -0.44
N ALA A 321 5.99 -20.23 -0.89
CA ALA A 321 7.07 -20.72 -0.05
C ALA A 321 7.66 -19.67 0.92
N GLY A 322 7.08 -18.47 0.97
CA GLY A 322 7.55 -17.34 1.76
C GLY A 322 8.83 -16.73 1.19
N LEU A 323 9.38 -15.76 1.89
CA LEU A 323 10.50 -14.96 1.41
C LEU A 323 11.49 -14.65 2.55
N ILE A 324 12.76 -14.69 2.23
CA ILE A 324 13.85 -14.05 2.97
C ILE A 324 14.41 -12.98 2.05
N ASP A 325 14.39 -11.73 2.50
CA ASP A 325 14.97 -10.58 1.82
C ASP A 325 16.06 -9.98 2.69
N LEU A 326 17.32 -10.12 2.29
CA LEU A 326 18.43 -9.42 2.90
C LEU A 326 18.87 -8.29 1.98
N ASN A 327 18.85 -7.06 2.49
CA ASN A 327 19.10 -5.92 1.62
C ASN A 327 19.94 -4.82 2.28
N LEU A 328 20.66 -4.08 1.44
CA LEU A 328 21.41 -2.89 1.78
C LEU A 328 20.92 -1.71 0.95
N LYS A 329 20.37 -0.70 1.62
CA LYS A 329 19.83 0.51 1.02
C LYS A 329 20.70 1.71 1.36
N ASN A 330 20.98 2.56 0.37
CA ASN A 330 21.70 3.81 0.55
C ASN A 330 20.86 4.97 0.01
N ARG A 331 20.78 6.05 0.77
CA ARG A 331 20.12 7.30 0.38
C ARG A 331 21.12 8.43 0.52
N PHE A 332 21.31 9.17 -0.57
CA PHE A 332 22.20 10.32 -0.63
C PHE A 332 21.38 11.56 -0.95
N ASP A 333 21.52 12.59 -0.12
CA ASP A 333 21.09 13.95 -0.46
C ASP A 333 22.24 14.64 -1.19
N LEU A 334 22.06 14.89 -2.48
CA LEU A 334 23.03 15.57 -3.34
C LEU A 334 22.81 17.09 -3.34
N ASN A 335 22.12 17.62 -2.33
CA ASN A 335 21.78 19.03 -2.17
C ASN A 335 20.99 19.57 -3.39
N LYS A 336 21.50 20.63 -4.02
CA LYS A 336 20.88 21.23 -5.21
C LYS A 336 20.77 20.27 -6.42
N PHE A 337 21.47 19.16 -6.40
CA PHE A 337 21.45 18.17 -7.48
C PHE A 337 20.39 17.10 -7.29
N GLY A 338 19.68 17.05 -6.15
CA GLY A 338 18.59 16.11 -5.89
C GLY A 338 18.98 15.00 -4.93
N ASN A 339 18.25 13.89 -4.99
CA ASN A 339 18.42 12.74 -4.10
C ASN A 339 18.69 11.48 -4.92
N LEU A 340 19.57 10.62 -4.44
CA LEU A 340 19.87 9.32 -5.04
C LEU A 340 19.58 8.21 -4.02
N TYR A 341 18.86 7.21 -4.46
CA TYR A 341 18.62 5.97 -3.73
C TYR A 341 19.23 4.80 -4.50
N LEU A 342 19.95 3.95 -3.79
CA LEU A 342 20.53 2.72 -4.31
C LEU A 342 20.19 1.59 -3.34
N ALA A 343 19.73 0.45 -3.85
CA ALA A 343 19.53 -0.76 -3.06
C ALA A 343 20.05 -1.99 -3.77
N VAL A 344 20.47 -2.97 -2.97
CA VAL A 344 20.73 -4.33 -3.40
C VAL A 344 19.95 -5.27 -2.50
N HIS A 345 19.22 -6.21 -3.10
CA HIS A 345 18.42 -7.22 -2.44
C HIS A 345 18.94 -8.61 -2.80
N TYR A 346 19.07 -9.48 -1.80
CA TYR A 346 19.27 -10.91 -1.95
C TYR A 346 17.98 -11.62 -1.54
N PHE A 347 17.37 -12.35 -2.47
CA PHE A 347 16.11 -13.06 -2.25
C PHE A 347 16.31 -14.57 -2.15
N SER A 348 15.67 -15.16 -1.16
CA SER A 348 15.58 -16.61 -0.99
C SER A 348 14.18 -17.01 -0.53
N ALA A 349 13.67 -18.15 -0.99
CA ALA A 349 12.45 -18.71 -0.45
C ALA A 349 12.67 -19.17 1.00
N HIS A 350 11.68 -18.92 1.88
CA HIS A 350 11.75 -19.42 3.25
C HIS A 350 11.63 -20.95 3.30
N GLN A 351 10.73 -21.54 2.52
CA GLN A 351 10.52 -22.99 2.41
C GLN A 351 10.90 -23.51 1.01
N LYS A 352 11.09 -24.81 0.90
CA LYS A 352 11.18 -25.45 -0.43
C LYS A 352 9.84 -25.42 -1.14
N PHE A 353 9.82 -25.00 -2.40
CA PHE A 353 8.65 -24.93 -3.27
C PHE A 353 8.64 -26.06 -4.31
N SER A 354 9.71 -26.84 -4.40
CA SER A 354 9.90 -28.05 -5.22
C SER A 354 10.91 -28.98 -4.54
N PRO A 355 10.89 -30.30 -4.80
CA PRO A 355 11.86 -31.25 -4.24
C PRO A 355 13.31 -30.95 -4.62
N ASP A 356 13.54 -30.56 -5.86
CA ASP A 356 14.84 -30.47 -6.49
C ASP A 356 15.42 -29.06 -6.58
N GLU A 357 14.65 -28.04 -6.14
CA GLU A 357 15.03 -26.65 -6.32
C GLU A 357 15.74 -26.06 -5.10
N GLU A 358 16.75 -25.24 -5.39
CA GLU A 358 17.40 -24.40 -4.39
C GLU A 358 16.49 -23.22 -4.00
N LYS A 359 16.62 -22.78 -2.75
CA LYS A 359 15.81 -21.67 -2.22
C LYS A 359 16.22 -20.30 -2.77
N TYR A 360 17.42 -20.14 -3.31
CA TYR A 360 17.86 -18.87 -3.86
C TYR A 360 17.00 -18.45 -5.05
N LEU A 361 16.47 -17.22 -4.99
CA LEU A 361 15.55 -16.70 -6.00
C LEU A 361 16.20 -15.66 -6.90
N GLY A 362 17.22 -14.97 -6.42
CA GLY A 362 17.93 -13.98 -7.22
C GLY A 362 18.41 -12.78 -6.42
N THR A 363 19.05 -11.88 -7.15
CA THR A 363 19.52 -10.58 -6.62
C THR A 363 18.93 -9.45 -7.43
N GLU A 364 18.43 -8.41 -6.77
CA GLU A 364 17.88 -7.22 -7.43
C GLU A 364 18.71 -5.99 -7.07
N LEU A 365 18.92 -5.14 -8.07
CA LEU A 365 19.55 -3.83 -7.91
C LEU A 365 18.54 -2.75 -8.25
N ASP A 366 18.38 -1.78 -7.38
CA ASP A 366 17.50 -0.64 -7.55
C ASP A 366 18.26 0.68 -7.52
N LEU A 367 17.93 1.56 -8.45
CA LEU A 367 18.40 2.93 -8.51
C LEU A 367 17.20 3.86 -8.68
N VAL A 368 17.07 4.87 -7.81
CA VAL A 368 16.09 5.95 -7.99
C VAL A 368 16.78 7.29 -7.79
N TYR A 369 16.58 8.18 -8.75
CA TYR A 369 17.02 9.57 -8.66
C TYR A 369 15.82 10.49 -8.66
N GLY A 370 15.80 11.49 -7.79
CA GLY A 370 14.76 12.50 -7.69
C GLY A 370 15.32 13.90 -7.60
N LYS A 371 14.73 14.84 -8.33
CA LYS A 371 15.11 16.26 -8.26
C LYS A 371 13.88 17.16 -8.26
N SER A 372 13.78 18.01 -7.22
CA SER A 372 12.77 19.07 -7.16
C SER A 372 13.27 20.32 -7.88
N PHE A 373 12.37 20.96 -8.63
CA PHE A 373 12.55 22.25 -9.28
C PHE A 373 11.53 23.21 -8.67
N GLY A 374 12.01 24.07 -7.78
CA GLY A 374 11.14 24.92 -6.96
C GLY A 374 10.30 24.07 -5.97
N LYS A 375 9.10 24.57 -5.64
CA LYS A 375 8.23 23.96 -4.60
C LYS A 375 7.31 22.85 -5.12
N TYR A 376 7.00 22.86 -6.42
CA TYR A 376 5.84 22.10 -6.92
C TYR A 376 6.18 21.08 -7.99
N PHE A 377 7.35 21.13 -8.58
CA PHE A 377 7.75 20.25 -9.67
C PHE A 377 8.82 19.28 -9.19
N LEU A 378 8.55 17.97 -9.35
CA LEU A 378 9.46 16.88 -9.05
C LEU A 378 9.68 16.03 -10.31
N LEU A 379 10.93 15.84 -10.69
CA LEU A 379 11.39 14.87 -11.68
C LEU A 379 11.95 13.65 -10.96
N ASN A 380 11.49 12.45 -11.33
CA ASN A 380 12.01 11.19 -10.84
C ASN A 380 12.44 10.30 -12.00
N PHE A 381 13.52 9.55 -11.79
CA PHE A 381 13.97 8.49 -12.67
C PHE A 381 14.25 7.24 -11.82
N GLY A 382 13.87 6.06 -12.32
CA GLY A 382 14.16 4.80 -11.67
C GLY A 382 14.61 3.74 -12.66
N TYR A 383 15.50 2.87 -12.18
CA TYR A 383 15.96 1.69 -12.87
C TYR A 383 16.10 0.55 -11.87
N SER A 384 15.54 -0.61 -12.20
CA SER A 384 15.65 -1.83 -11.42
C SER A 384 16.05 -3.00 -12.30
N GLN A 385 16.90 -3.87 -11.78
CA GLN A 385 17.45 -5.04 -12.49
C GLN A 385 17.37 -6.27 -11.60
N MET A 386 16.65 -7.31 -12.04
CA MET A 386 16.63 -8.62 -11.42
C MET A 386 17.60 -9.57 -12.12
N PHE A 387 18.48 -10.19 -11.35
CA PHE A 387 19.31 -11.33 -11.73
C PHE A 387 18.63 -12.60 -11.21
N ALA A 388 17.75 -13.16 -12.05
CA ALA A 388 16.91 -14.29 -11.69
C ALA A 388 17.71 -15.60 -11.62
N SER A 389 17.56 -16.34 -10.52
CA SER A 389 18.07 -17.71 -10.39
C SER A 389 17.19 -18.74 -11.13
N ASP A 390 17.64 -19.97 -11.23
CA ASP A 390 16.82 -21.07 -11.72
C ASP A 390 15.62 -21.32 -10.79
N GLY A 391 15.80 -21.17 -9.48
CA GLY A 391 14.70 -21.23 -8.52
C GLY A 391 13.59 -20.22 -8.80
N LEU A 392 13.93 -18.97 -9.15
CA LEU A 392 12.90 -17.98 -9.50
C LEU A 392 12.18 -18.34 -10.80
N LYS A 393 12.88 -18.91 -11.80
CA LYS A 393 12.26 -19.37 -13.05
C LYS A 393 11.20 -20.44 -12.79
N VAL A 394 11.50 -21.40 -11.94
CA VAL A 394 10.56 -22.45 -11.52
C VAL A 394 9.40 -21.84 -10.71
N LEU A 395 9.71 -21.02 -9.71
CA LEU A 395 8.69 -20.39 -8.85
C LEU A 395 7.69 -19.53 -9.65
N LYS A 396 8.15 -18.83 -10.68
CA LYS A 396 7.31 -17.97 -11.54
C LYS A 396 6.82 -18.71 -12.81
N GLY A 397 7.14 -19.98 -12.99
CA GLY A 397 6.66 -20.79 -14.12
C GLY A 397 7.18 -20.36 -15.49
N VAL A 398 8.36 -19.75 -15.57
CA VAL A 398 8.96 -19.25 -16.83
C VAL A 398 10.29 -19.98 -17.10
N ALA A 399 10.26 -21.07 -17.86
CA ALA A 399 11.41 -21.93 -18.10
C ALA A 399 12.56 -21.24 -18.86
N LYS A 400 12.24 -20.35 -19.80
CA LYS A 400 13.22 -19.62 -20.61
C LYS A 400 12.95 -18.11 -20.56
N PRO A 401 13.32 -17.44 -19.47
CA PRO A 401 13.23 -15.99 -19.41
C PRO A 401 14.37 -15.36 -20.22
N LYS A 402 14.21 -14.11 -20.62
CA LYS A 402 15.34 -13.30 -21.11
C LYS A 402 16.43 -13.22 -20.02
N GLU A 403 17.67 -13.04 -20.43
CA GLU A 403 18.77 -12.76 -19.50
C GLU A 403 18.57 -11.44 -18.76
N LEU A 404 18.10 -10.41 -19.50
CA LEU A 404 17.86 -9.10 -18.95
C LEU A 404 16.41 -8.96 -18.48
N GLN A 405 16.23 -8.86 -17.16
CA GLN A 405 14.95 -8.59 -16.50
C GLN A 405 15.05 -7.23 -15.82
N ASN A 406 14.47 -6.19 -16.43
CA ASN A 406 14.58 -4.84 -15.88
C ASN A 406 13.30 -4.01 -16.00
N PHE A 407 13.24 -2.98 -15.20
CA PHE A 407 12.20 -1.98 -15.20
C PHE A 407 12.83 -0.59 -15.16
N VAL A 408 12.42 0.27 -16.07
CA VAL A 408 12.88 1.66 -16.12
C VAL A 408 11.69 2.59 -16.17
N TRP A 409 11.78 3.71 -15.48
CA TRP A 409 10.72 4.71 -15.50
C TRP A 409 11.27 6.13 -15.33
N ILE A 410 10.53 7.08 -15.88
CA ILE A 410 10.72 8.50 -15.67
C ILE A 410 9.38 9.14 -15.33
N GLY A 411 9.33 9.91 -14.26
CA GLY A 411 8.09 10.51 -13.76
C GLY A 411 8.22 12.00 -13.52
N LEU A 412 7.14 12.71 -13.79
CA LEU A 412 6.96 14.12 -13.48
C LEU A 412 5.78 14.25 -12.52
N SER A 413 5.94 15.09 -11.49
CA SER A 413 4.86 15.38 -10.53
C SER A 413 4.77 16.87 -10.26
N PHE A 414 3.53 17.38 -10.21
CA PHE A 414 3.20 18.77 -9.88
C PHE A 414 2.21 18.76 -8.72
N ASN A 415 2.58 19.36 -7.57
CA ASN A 415 1.80 19.27 -6.33
C ASN A 415 1.60 20.66 -5.69
N PRO A 416 0.91 21.62 -6.35
CA PRO A 416 0.59 22.90 -5.73
C PRO A 416 -0.50 22.76 -4.67
N GLN A 417 -0.39 23.57 -3.62
CA GLN A 417 -1.36 23.69 -2.55
C GLN A 417 -1.75 25.14 -2.37
N PHE A 418 -3.03 25.39 -2.10
CA PHE A 418 -3.61 26.72 -1.96
C PHE A 418 -4.44 26.78 -0.68
N ARG A 419 -4.33 27.89 0.03
CA ARG A 419 -5.31 28.29 1.03
C ARG A 419 -6.27 29.27 0.37
N LEU A 420 -7.56 29.00 0.40
CA LEU A 420 -8.60 29.79 -0.25
C LEU A 420 -9.34 30.70 0.74
N LEU A 421 -9.41 30.27 2.01
CA LEU A 421 -9.93 31.01 3.17
C LEU A 421 -9.05 30.72 4.39
#